data_83c121ed58b6dadf046ee30173c34f03
#
_entry.id   83c121ed58b6dadf046ee30173c34f03
#
_cell.length_a   1.000
_cell.length_b   1.000
_cell.length_c   1.000
_cell.angle_alpha   90.00
_cell.angle_beta   90.00
_cell.angle_gamma   90.00
#
_symmetry.space_group_name_H-M   'P 1'
#
loop_
_entity.id
_entity.type
_entity.pdbx_description
1 polymer ?
#
loop_
_entity_poly.entity_id
_entity_poly.type
_entity_poly.pdbx_seq_one_letter_code
_entity_poly.pdbx_strand_id
1 'polypeptide(L)'
;GQHSPNEFAIDAAYARKFGEMFSGGIAFRYIRSDLTGGTFSGGTETSAGNAVAADVSMFYENKGLTINDTEFDLRFGMNIRNIGSKISYSADRKNFIPANLKIGTSIDFKLDEYNSLMITTDLSKLLVPTPPVLADNDSIVAGMNPDVSVPQAMVQSFYDAPGGMEEELHEIKYSVGMEYWYQDAFAIRGGYFHEHQTKGNRKYFTVGVGLKLNVFKADFAYLIPRYQNNPLANPMRFTIALDFEALKQQQNSSN
;
A
#
# COMPACT_ATOMS: atom_id res chain seq x y z
N GLY A 1 32.08 -18.62 -0.51
CA GLY A 1 32.12 -17.16 -0.72
C GLY A 1 31.01 -16.51 0.08
N GLN A 2 31.26 -15.31 0.60
CA GLN A 2 30.22 -14.51 1.26
C GLN A 2 29.47 -13.75 0.17
N HIS A 3 28.14 -13.96 0.07
CA HIS A 3 27.27 -13.18 -0.81
C HIS A 3 26.40 -12.26 0.04
N SER A 4 26.24 -11.01 -0.38
CA SER A 4 25.30 -10.07 0.22
C SER A 4 24.09 -9.95 -0.70
N PRO A 5 22.91 -10.41 -0.28
CA PRO A 5 21.66 -10.19 -1.03
C PRO A 5 21.46 -8.70 -1.31
N ASN A 6 21.07 -8.37 -2.52
CA ASN A 6 20.74 -7.01 -2.89
C ASN A 6 19.51 -6.97 -3.80
N GLU A 7 18.70 -5.94 -3.61
CA GLU A 7 17.52 -5.69 -4.40
C GLU A 7 17.43 -4.20 -4.68
N PHE A 8 17.04 -3.86 -5.90
CA PHE A 8 16.72 -2.48 -6.24
C PHE A 8 15.56 -2.40 -7.24
N ALA A 9 14.87 -1.28 -7.23
CA ALA A 9 13.86 -0.95 -8.23
C ALA A 9 14.07 0.48 -8.73
N ILE A 10 13.77 0.68 -10.01
CA ILE A 10 13.76 2.00 -10.64
C ILE A 10 12.35 2.26 -11.13
N ASP A 11 11.78 3.36 -10.70
CA ASP A 11 10.41 3.77 -11.03
C ASP A 11 10.40 5.06 -11.85
N ALA A 12 9.51 5.10 -12.85
CA ALA A 12 9.14 6.32 -13.55
C ALA A 12 7.62 6.45 -13.53
N ALA A 13 7.10 7.62 -13.15
CA ALA A 13 5.68 7.85 -13.00
C ALA A 13 5.22 9.11 -13.73
N TYR A 14 4.00 9.06 -14.25
CA TYR A 14 3.29 10.19 -14.82
C TYR A 14 1.89 10.26 -14.26
N ALA A 15 1.46 11.44 -13.82
CA ALA A 15 0.12 11.69 -13.34
C ALA A 15 -0.46 12.94 -13.98
N ARG A 16 -1.77 12.92 -14.21
CA ARG A 16 -2.49 14.04 -14.84
C ARG A 16 -3.85 14.25 -14.18
N LYS A 17 -4.21 15.51 -14.03
CA LYS A 17 -5.55 15.96 -13.67
C LYS A 17 -6.42 16.01 -14.93
N PHE A 18 -7.59 15.33 -14.92
CA PHE A 18 -8.53 15.25 -16.05
C PHE A 18 -9.77 16.12 -15.84
N GLY A 19 -9.68 17.08 -14.96
CA GLY A 19 -10.75 18.00 -14.58
C GLY A 19 -10.53 18.48 -13.16
N GLU A 20 -11.55 19.04 -12.54
CA GLU A 20 -11.44 19.59 -11.19
C GLU A 20 -11.41 18.49 -10.13
N MET A 21 -12.17 17.42 -10.35
CA MET A 21 -12.38 16.36 -9.36
C MET A 21 -11.58 15.08 -9.61
N PHE A 22 -11.13 14.83 -10.84
CA PHE A 22 -10.56 13.55 -11.22
C PHE A 22 -9.11 13.64 -11.67
N SER A 23 -8.27 12.73 -11.19
CA SER A 23 -6.87 12.56 -11.59
C SER A 23 -6.57 11.09 -11.82
N GLY A 24 -5.65 10.80 -12.72
CA GLY A 24 -5.14 9.46 -12.96
C GLY A 24 -3.63 9.46 -13.07
N GLY A 25 -3.04 8.31 -12.82
CA GLY A 25 -1.60 8.13 -12.89
C GLY A 25 -1.22 6.73 -13.36
N ILE A 26 -0.07 6.65 -14.00
CA ILE A 26 0.59 5.42 -14.37
C ILE A 26 2.04 5.47 -13.88
N ALA A 27 2.58 4.32 -13.47
CA ALA A 27 3.99 4.19 -13.19
C ALA A 27 4.54 2.93 -13.86
N PHE A 28 5.81 2.98 -14.24
CA PHE A 28 6.56 1.83 -14.73
C PHE A 28 7.71 1.56 -13.77
N ARG A 29 7.95 0.28 -13.51
CA ARG A 29 8.96 -0.19 -12.57
C ARG A 29 9.80 -1.27 -13.20
N TYR A 30 11.12 -1.14 -13.08
CA TYR A 30 12.06 -2.22 -13.27
C TYR A 30 12.54 -2.70 -11.91
N ILE A 31 12.54 -4.03 -11.71
CA ILE A 31 12.94 -4.69 -10.46
C ILE A 31 14.09 -5.63 -10.77
N ARG A 32 15.16 -5.57 -9.97
CA ARG A 32 16.22 -6.57 -9.94
C ARG A 32 16.41 -7.05 -8.50
N SER A 33 16.41 -8.35 -8.33
CA SER A 33 16.58 -9.01 -7.02
C SER A 33 17.64 -10.09 -7.15
N ASP A 34 18.74 -9.95 -6.43
CA ASP A 34 19.82 -10.94 -6.34
C ASP A 34 19.94 -11.43 -4.90
N LEU A 35 19.28 -12.54 -4.63
CA LEU A 35 19.18 -13.12 -3.29
C LEU A 35 20.31 -14.13 -3.01
N THR A 36 20.91 -14.71 -4.03
CA THR A 36 21.76 -15.90 -3.91
C THR A 36 23.16 -15.74 -4.49
N GLY A 37 23.44 -14.69 -5.28
CA GLY A 37 24.74 -14.45 -5.91
C GLY A 37 25.18 -15.53 -6.88
N GLY A 38 24.25 -16.23 -7.52
CA GLY A 38 24.56 -17.29 -8.47
C GLY A 38 25.05 -18.58 -7.81
N THR A 39 24.72 -18.82 -6.55
CA THR A 39 25.10 -20.04 -5.84
C THR A 39 24.17 -21.20 -6.13
N PHE A 40 24.70 -22.42 -6.08
CA PHE A 40 23.88 -23.63 -6.13
C PHE A 40 23.07 -23.76 -4.83
N SER A 41 21.74 -23.83 -4.95
CA SER A 41 20.83 -24.12 -3.85
C SER A 41 19.97 -25.32 -4.20
N GLY A 42 20.05 -26.39 -3.38
CA GLY A 42 19.26 -27.60 -3.61
C GLY A 42 19.52 -28.31 -4.94
N GLY A 43 20.71 -28.17 -5.51
CA GLY A 43 21.07 -28.81 -6.80
C GLY A 43 20.70 -28.00 -8.05
N THR A 44 20.11 -26.81 -7.88
CA THR A 44 19.72 -25.91 -8.99
C THR A 44 20.59 -24.66 -8.98
N GLU A 45 21.09 -24.27 -10.14
CA GLU A 45 21.80 -22.99 -10.33
C GLU A 45 20.80 -21.85 -10.21
N THR A 46 21.15 -20.87 -9.37
CA THR A 46 20.33 -19.70 -9.13
C THR A 46 20.93 -18.47 -9.82
N SER A 47 20.10 -17.55 -10.22
CA SER A 47 20.50 -16.29 -10.85
C SER A 47 19.69 -15.11 -10.30
N ALA A 48 20.18 -13.91 -10.54
CA ALA A 48 19.42 -12.72 -10.21
C ALA A 48 18.11 -12.66 -11.01
N GLY A 49 17.00 -12.48 -10.29
CA GLY A 49 15.68 -12.28 -10.88
C GLY A 49 15.51 -10.86 -11.39
N ASN A 50 14.83 -10.74 -12.55
CA ASN A 50 14.43 -9.46 -13.11
C ASN A 50 12.94 -9.47 -13.41
N ALA A 51 12.26 -8.36 -13.16
CA ALA A 51 10.87 -8.17 -13.51
C ALA A 51 10.59 -6.73 -13.95
N VAL A 52 9.57 -6.57 -14.77
CA VAL A 52 9.01 -5.25 -15.10
C VAL A 52 7.56 -5.21 -14.64
N ALA A 53 7.13 -4.06 -14.17
CA ALA A 53 5.77 -3.86 -13.69
C ALA A 53 5.23 -2.49 -14.07
N ALA A 54 3.91 -2.37 -14.08
CA ALA A 54 3.20 -1.11 -14.18
C ALA A 54 2.24 -0.95 -13.00
N ASP A 55 2.03 0.28 -12.58
CA ASP A 55 1.00 0.66 -11.63
C ASP A 55 -0.01 1.56 -12.35
N VAL A 56 -1.31 1.41 -12.01
CA VAL A 56 -2.39 2.27 -12.51
C VAL A 56 -3.15 2.80 -11.32
N SER A 57 -3.35 4.11 -11.28
CA SER A 57 -4.02 4.79 -10.18
C SER A 57 -5.07 5.77 -10.66
N MET A 58 -6.10 5.95 -9.84
CA MET A 58 -7.10 7.00 -9.98
C MET A 58 -7.36 7.67 -8.63
N PHE A 59 -7.68 8.94 -8.69
CA PHE A 59 -8.02 9.73 -7.52
C PHE A 59 -9.18 10.68 -7.88
N TYR A 60 -10.19 10.65 -7.03
CA TYR A 60 -11.34 11.55 -7.09
C TYR A 60 -11.37 12.39 -5.83
N GLU A 61 -11.60 13.69 -5.99
CA GLU A 61 -11.75 14.65 -4.88
C GLU A 61 -12.91 15.58 -5.16
N ASN A 62 -13.83 15.68 -4.22
CA ASN A 62 -14.92 16.65 -4.25
C ASN A 62 -14.88 17.45 -2.95
N LYS A 63 -14.66 18.77 -3.07
CA LYS A 63 -14.50 19.69 -1.93
C LYS A 63 -15.75 20.51 -1.70
N GLY A 64 -15.92 20.98 -0.47
CA GLY A 64 -16.97 21.91 -0.11
C GLY A 64 -18.37 21.33 -0.15
N LEU A 65 -18.52 20.03 0.04
CA LEU A 65 -19.82 19.40 0.24
C LEU A 65 -20.37 19.77 1.61
N THR A 66 -21.70 19.86 1.76
CA THR A 66 -22.35 20.26 3.01
C THR A 66 -23.36 19.24 3.48
N ILE A 67 -23.32 18.89 4.77
CA ILE A 67 -24.38 18.13 5.45
C ILE A 67 -24.70 18.82 6.77
N ASN A 68 -25.96 19.23 6.98
CA ASN A 68 -26.40 19.92 8.21
C ASN A 68 -25.48 21.07 8.61
N ASP A 69 -25.19 21.98 7.66
CA ASP A 69 -24.30 23.13 7.80
C ASP A 69 -22.80 22.83 8.09
N THR A 70 -22.42 21.55 8.11
CA THR A 70 -21.00 21.16 8.22
C THR A 70 -20.42 20.93 6.83
N GLU A 71 -19.37 21.63 6.49
CA GLU A 71 -18.61 21.46 5.25
C GLU A 71 -17.67 20.25 5.36
N PHE A 72 -17.55 19.48 4.29
CA PHE A 72 -16.60 18.37 4.22
C PHE A 72 -16.06 18.16 2.80
N ASP A 73 -14.85 17.63 2.74
CA ASP A 73 -14.22 17.16 1.51
C ASP A 73 -14.29 15.63 1.44
N LEU A 74 -14.73 15.11 0.31
CA LEU A 74 -14.75 13.66 0.02
C LEU A 74 -13.63 13.31 -0.94
N ARG A 75 -12.84 12.28 -0.60
CA ARG A 75 -11.78 11.75 -1.46
C ARG A 75 -11.93 10.25 -1.61
N PHE A 76 -11.69 9.77 -2.82
CA PHE A 76 -11.65 8.35 -3.16
C PHE A 76 -10.41 8.07 -4.00
N GLY A 77 -9.71 7.00 -3.68
CA GLY A 77 -8.52 6.56 -4.41
C GLY A 77 -8.57 5.07 -4.72
N MET A 78 -8.09 4.69 -5.90
CA MET A 78 -7.86 3.31 -6.27
C MET A 78 -6.47 3.18 -6.92
N ASN A 79 -5.76 2.11 -6.56
CA ASN A 79 -4.46 1.83 -7.13
C ASN A 79 -4.29 0.32 -7.32
N ILE A 80 -3.94 -0.09 -8.55
CA ILE A 80 -3.48 -1.45 -8.83
C ILE A 80 -1.99 -1.35 -9.09
N ARG A 81 -1.20 -2.01 -8.25
CA ARG A 81 0.26 -1.97 -8.28
C ARG A 81 0.85 -3.30 -8.73
N ASN A 82 2.07 -3.20 -9.30
CA ASN A 82 2.85 -4.36 -9.71
C ASN A 82 2.14 -5.27 -10.73
N ILE A 83 1.41 -4.68 -11.69
CA ILE A 83 0.89 -5.42 -12.85
C ILE A 83 2.09 -5.73 -13.75
N GLY A 84 2.68 -6.92 -13.64
CA GLY A 84 3.97 -7.12 -14.29
C GLY A 84 4.35 -8.58 -14.54
N SER A 85 5.54 -8.77 -15.09
CA SER A 85 6.07 -10.10 -15.39
C SER A 85 6.29 -10.91 -14.12
N LYS A 86 6.17 -12.23 -14.22
CA LYS A 86 6.67 -13.13 -13.18
C LYS A 86 8.19 -12.96 -13.05
N ILE A 87 8.73 -13.05 -11.85
CA ILE A 87 10.17 -13.05 -11.55
C ILE A 87 10.68 -14.49 -11.43
N SER A 88 11.89 -14.75 -11.90
CA SER A 88 12.51 -16.05 -11.83
C SER A 88 13.92 -15.95 -11.27
N TYR A 89 14.25 -16.83 -10.32
CA TYR A 89 15.59 -17.00 -9.74
C TYR A 89 16.26 -18.31 -10.19
N SER A 90 15.56 -19.14 -10.95
CA SER A 90 16.04 -20.41 -11.53
C SER A 90 15.35 -20.67 -12.86
N ALA A 91 15.87 -21.58 -13.65
CA ALA A 91 15.29 -21.93 -14.95
C ALA A 91 13.85 -22.49 -14.84
N ASP A 92 13.54 -23.18 -13.73
CA ASP A 92 12.35 -24.02 -13.61
C ASP A 92 11.16 -23.34 -12.90
N ARG A 93 11.38 -22.22 -12.18
CA ARG A 93 10.33 -21.59 -11.38
C ARG A 93 10.16 -20.12 -11.69
N LYS A 94 8.92 -19.74 -11.99
CA LYS A 94 8.49 -18.34 -12.16
C LYS A 94 7.48 -17.99 -11.08
N ASN A 95 7.77 -16.96 -10.30
CA ASN A 95 6.93 -16.49 -9.21
C ASN A 95 6.23 -15.19 -9.60
N PHE A 96 4.98 -15.02 -9.18
CA PHE A 96 4.31 -13.74 -9.32
C PHE A 96 5.00 -12.69 -8.46
N ILE A 97 5.18 -11.49 -8.99
CA ILE A 97 5.44 -10.32 -8.16
C ILE A 97 4.14 -9.92 -7.45
N PRO A 98 4.20 -9.29 -6.27
CA PRO A 98 3.02 -9.04 -5.44
C PRO A 98 2.12 -7.93 -6.04
N ALA A 99 1.37 -8.28 -7.10
CA ALA A 99 0.32 -7.41 -7.62
C ALA A 99 -0.72 -7.16 -6.53
N ASN A 100 -1.17 -5.92 -6.37
CA ASN A 100 -2.03 -5.52 -5.26
C ASN A 100 -3.05 -4.47 -5.70
N LEU A 101 -4.32 -4.70 -5.35
CA LEU A 101 -5.38 -3.70 -5.42
C LEU A 101 -5.50 -3.00 -4.08
N LYS A 102 -5.51 -1.67 -4.09
CA LYS A 102 -5.83 -0.83 -2.93
C LYS A 102 -6.94 0.14 -3.29
N ILE A 103 -7.96 0.19 -2.46
CA ILE A 103 -9.08 1.13 -2.56
C ILE A 103 -9.16 1.88 -1.23
N GLY A 104 -9.23 3.21 -1.29
CA GLY A 104 -9.32 4.04 -0.10
C GLY A 104 -10.31 5.16 -0.26
N THR A 105 -10.88 5.58 0.85
CA THR A 105 -11.72 6.77 0.93
C THR A 105 -11.38 7.58 2.17
N SER A 106 -11.53 8.89 2.07
CA SER A 106 -11.44 9.78 3.23
C SER A 106 -12.51 10.87 3.18
N ILE A 107 -12.99 11.24 4.34
CA ILE A 107 -13.89 12.38 4.55
C ILE A 107 -13.20 13.31 5.53
N ASP A 108 -13.04 14.57 5.15
CA ASP A 108 -12.41 15.61 5.94
C ASP A 108 -13.45 16.67 6.32
N PHE A 109 -13.96 16.60 7.55
CA PHE A 109 -14.96 17.50 8.09
C PHE A 109 -14.32 18.79 8.59
N LYS A 110 -14.81 19.94 8.15
CA LYS A 110 -14.49 21.28 8.70
C LYS A 110 -15.46 21.55 9.85
N LEU A 111 -15.04 21.22 11.08
CA LEU A 111 -15.91 21.32 12.25
C LEU A 111 -16.20 22.79 12.61
N ASP A 112 -15.17 23.63 12.50
CA ASP A 112 -15.23 25.08 12.63
C ASP A 112 -13.98 25.73 11.99
N GLU A 113 -13.77 27.03 12.21
CA GLU A 113 -12.65 27.82 11.67
C GLU A 113 -11.27 27.28 12.08
N TYR A 114 -11.18 26.58 13.22
CA TYR A 114 -9.92 26.12 13.81
C TYR A 114 -9.77 24.60 13.81
N ASN A 115 -10.86 23.86 13.62
CA ASN A 115 -10.91 22.44 13.89
C ASN A 115 -11.33 21.64 12.65
N SER A 116 -10.55 20.66 12.25
CA SER A 116 -10.95 19.67 11.24
C SER A 116 -10.72 18.23 11.70
N LEU A 117 -11.55 17.34 11.21
CA LEU A 117 -11.51 15.91 11.52
C LEU A 117 -11.57 15.11 10.23
N MET A 118 -10.52 14.42 9.91
CA MET A 118 -10.47 13.49 8.78
C MET A 118 -10.63 12.04 9.26
N ILE A 119 -11.51 11.30 8.61
CA ILE A 119 -11.67 9.86 8.76
C ILE A 119 -11.28 9.22 7.45
N THR A 120 -10.44 8.19 7.49
CA THR A 120 -9.97 7.46 6.30
C THR A 120 -10.11 5.97 6.47
N THR A 121 -10.40 5.27 5.37
CA THR A 121 -10.41 3.81 5.32
C THR A 121 -9.70 3.32 4.07
N ASP A 122 -8.99 2.21 4.18
CA ASP A 122 -8.36 1.52 3.07
C ASP A 122 -8.71 0.04 3.10
N LEU A 123 -9.00 -0.52 1.93
CA LEU A 123 -9.07 -1.95 1.65
C LEU A 123 -7.94 -2.34 0.71
N SER A 124 -7.29 -3.46 0.98
CA SER A 124 -6.21 -3.95 0.15
C SER A 124 -6.30 -5.46 -0.03
N LYS A 125 -6.18 -5.92 -1.28
CA LYS A 125 -6.16 -7.35 -1.64
C LYS A 125 -4.98 -7.64 -2.56
N LEU A 126 -4.31 -8.75 -2.30
CA LEU A 126 -3.26 -9.27 -3.17
C LEU A 126 -3.91 -9.91 -4.41
N LEU A 127 -3.45 -9.52 -5.60
CA LEU A 127 -3.97 -10.00 -6.89
C LEU A 127 -3.06 -11.09 -7.48
N VAL A 128 -2.74 -12.08 -6.66
CA VAL A 128 -1.98 -13.27 -7.08
C VAL A 128 -2.74 -14.52 -6.65
N PRO A 129 -2.58 -15.66 -7.36
CA PRO A 129 -3.34 -16.85 -7.03
C PRO A 129 -3.09 -17.33 -5.60
N THR A 130 -4.16 -17.72 -4.93
CA THR A 130 -4.07 -18.41 -3.63
C THR A 130 -3.57 -19.84 -3.87
N PRO A 131 -2.58 -20.33 -3.08
CA PRO A 131 -2.09 -21.69 -3.22
C PRO A 131 -3.23 -22.71 -3.03
N PRO A 132 -3.42 -23.65 -3.97
CA PRO A 132 -4.44 -24.69 -3.85
C PRO A 132 -4.05 -25.73 -2.79
N VAL A 133 -5.04 -26.47 -2.32
CA VAL A 133 -4.80 -27.68 -1.52
C VAL A 133 -4.53 -28.83 -2.49
N LEU A 134 -3.40 -29.51 -2.28
CA LEU A 134 -2.98 -30.65 -3.10
C LEU A 134 -3.20 -31.96 -2.34
N ALA A 135 -3.53 -33.02 -3.06
CA ALA A 135 -3.48 -34.41 -2.57
C ALA A 135 -2.04 -34.93 -2.60
N ASP A 136 -1.81 -36.10 -2.04
CA ASP A 136 -0.49 -36.78 -2.00
C ASP A 136 0.13 -37.05 -3.39
N ASN A 137 -0.70 -37.06 -4.44
CA ASN A 137 -0.31 -37.25 -5.84
C ASN A 137 -0.20 -35.92 -6.62
N ASP A 138 -0.06 -34.80 -5.94
CA ASP A 138 0.00 -33.45 -6.52
C ASP A 138 -1.25 -33.01 -7.29
N SER A 139 -2.37 -33.73 -7.23
CA SER A 139 -3.63 -33.27 -7.83
C SER A 139 -4.30 -32.21 -6.94
N ILE A 140 -4.93 -31.21 -7.57
CA ILE A 140 -5.65 -30.17 -6.86
C ILE A 140 -6.96 -30.73 -6.30
N VAL A 141 -7.11 -30.68 -4.97
CA VAL A 141 -8.32 -31.08 -4.24
C VAL A 141 -9.27 -29.91 -4.04
N ALA A 142 -8.72 -28.73 -3.75
CA ALA A 142 -9.50 -27.51 -3.56
C ALA A 142 -8.68 -26.28 -3.99
N GLY A 143 -9.36 -25.25 -4.45
CA GLY A 143 -8.74 -24.09 -5.06
C GLY A 143 -8.58 -24.27 -6.57
N MET A 144 -7.74 -23.43 -7.20
CA MET A 144 -7.55 -23.38 -8.65
C MET A 144 -6.08 -23.52 -9.03
N ASN A 145 -5.82 -23.87 -10.30
CA ASN A 145 -4.46 -23.93 -10.83
C ASN A 145 -3.77 -22.55 -10.73
N PRO A 146 -2.65 -22.43 -10.00
CA PRO A 146 -1.92 -21.18 -9.86
C PRO A 146 -1.01 -20.86 -11.05
N ASP A 147 -0.72 -21.85 -11.92
CA ASP A 147 0.14 -21.61 -13.09
C ASP A 147 -0.64 -21.07 -14.28
N VAL A 148 -1.00 -19.81 -14.15
CA VAL A 148 -1.78 -19.05 -15.13
C VAL A 148 -1.05 -17.76 -15.52
N SER A 149 -1.53 -17.08 -16.57
CA SER A 149 -1.01 -15.76 -16.96
C SER A 149 -1.29 -14.71 -15.89
N VAL A 150 -0.50 -13.62 -15.87
CA VAL A 150 -0.67 -12.55 -14.87
C VAL A 150 -2.07 -11.92 -14.91
N PRO A 151 -2.63 -11.54 -16.08
CA PRO A 151 -4.00 -11.02 -16.09
C PRO A 151 -5.06 -12.01 -15.59
N GLN A 152 -4.89 -13.29 -15.92
CA GLN A 152 -5.78 -14.34 -15.42
C GLN A 152 -5.64 -14.52 -13.91
N ALA A 153 -4.43 -14.53 -13.38
CA ALA A 153 -4.15 -14.59 -11.94
C ALA A 153 -4.83 -13.46 -11.17
N MET A 154 -4.75 -12.23 -11.69
CA MET A 154 -5.37 -11.06 -11.07
C MET A 154 -6.89 -11.19 -10.98
N VAL A 155 -7.55 -11.72 -12.01
CA VAL A 155 -9.00 -11.96 -11.97
C VAL A 155 -9.34 -13.17 -11.10
N GLN A 156 -8.58 -14.26 -11.23
CA GLN A 156 -8.75 -15.50 -10.50
C GLN A 156 -8.65 -15.30 -8.98
N SER A 157 -7.75 -14.43 -8.52
CA SER A 157 -7.52 -14.13 -7.11
C SER A 157 -8.75 -13.63 -6.33
N PHE A 158 -9.89 -13.42 -6.97
CA PHE A 158 -11.13 -13.05 -6.30
C PHE A 158 -12.04 -14.25 -5.99
N TYR A 159 -11.68 -15.46 -6.46
CA TYR A 159 -12.53 -16.65 -6.30
C TYR A 159 -11.75 -17.98 -6.30
N ASP A 160 -10.42 -17.96 -6.09
CA ASP A 160 -9.58 -19.16 -6.18
C ASP A 160 -9.19 -19.76 -4.82
N ALA A 161 -9.59 -19.14 -3.73
CA ALA A 161 -9.26 -19.64 -2.40
C ALA A 161 -9.90 -21.01 -2.12
N PRO A 162 -9.14 -22.00 -1.62
CA PRO A 162 -9.64 -23.35 -1.32
C PRO A 162 -10.81 -23.39 -0.34
N GLY A 163 -10.88 -22.46 0.61
CA GLY A 163 -11.98 -22.31 1.56
C GLY A 163 -13.17 -21.51 1.02
N GLY A 164 -13.17 -21.18 -0.29
CA GLY A 164 -14.24 -20.43 -0.94
C GLY A 164 -14.34 -18.98 -0.49
N MET A 165 -15.58 -18.44 -0.56
CA MET A 165 -15.82 -17.00 -0.32
C MET A 165 -15.41 -16.54 1.09
N GLU A 166 -15.48 -17.38 2.09
CA GLU A 166 -15.05 -17.02 3.45
C GLU A 166 -13.54 -16.77 3.50
N GLU A 167 -12.74 -17.63 2.86
CA GLU A 167 -11.30 -17.45 2.78
C GLU A 167 -10.93 -16.24 1.91
N GLU A 168 -11.66 -15.99 0.81
CA GLU A 168 -11.47 -14.79 -0.01
C GLU A 168 -11.65 -13.49 0.80
N LEU A 169 -12.65 -13.44 1.67
CA LEU A 169 -12.86 -12.29 2.56
C LEU A 169 -11.73 -12.14 3.58
N HIS A 170 -11.11 -13.26 4.02
CA HIS A 170 -9.94 -13.23 4.91
C HIS A 170 -8.68 -12.66 4.24
N GLU A 171 -8.60 -12.62 2.91
CA GLU A 171 -7.49 -12.04 2.15
C GLU A 171 -7.54 -10.51 2.09
N ILE A 172 -8.70 -9.93 2.39
CA ILE A 172 -8.86 -8.49 2.40
C ILE A 172 -8.25 -7.93 3.69
N LYS A 173 -7.24 -7.08 3.53
CA LYS A 173 -6.66 -6.28 4.61
C LYS A 173 -7.42 -4.96 4.66
N TYR A 174 -7.68 -4.48 5.86
CA TYR A 174 -8.29 -3.17 6.02
C TYR A 174 -7.59 -2.32 7.05
N SER A 175 -7.64 -1.02 6.85
CA SER A 175 -7.20 -0.03 7.82
C SER A 175 -8.22 1.08 7.96
N VAL A 176 -8.32 1.61 9.17
CA VAL A 176 -9.12 2.77 9.50
C VAL A 176 -8.22 3.76 10.22
N GLY A 177 -8.31 5.03 9.86
CA GLY A 177 -7.53 6.10 10.47
C GLY A 177 -8.38 7.32 10.75
N MET A 178 -7.93 8.09 11.70
CA MET A 178 -8.52 9.35 12.15
C MET A 178 -7.40 10.36 12.34
N GLU A 179 -7.61 11.59 11.84
CA GLU A 179 -6.70 12.71 12.02
C GLU A 179 -7.51 13.94 12.43
N TYR A 180 -7.15 14.53 13.54
CA TYR A 180 -7.72 15.79 14.01
C TYR A 180 -6.67 16.87 13.94
N TRP A 181 -7.00 18.00 13.33
CA TRP A 181 -6.18 19.20 13.26
C TRP A 181 -6.75 20.33 14.07
N TYR A 182 -5.88 21.02 14.77
CA TYR A 182 -6.17 22.28 15.45
C TYR A 182 -5.37 23.40 14.81
N GLN A 183 -6.08 24.42 14.30
CA GLN A 183 -5.52 25.62 13.62
C GLN A 183 -4.55 25.30 12.46
N ASP A 184 -4.73 24.18 11.78
CA ASP A 184 -3.80 23.66 10.76
C ASP A 184 -2.33 23.58 11.23
N ALA A 185 -2.09 23.74 12.54
CA ALA A 185 -0.77 23.77 13.15
C ALA A 185 -0.44 22.51 13.94
N PHE A 186 -1.40 21.94 14.64
CA PHE A 186 -1.19 20.76 15.47
C PHE A 186 -2.14 19.63 15.06
N ALA A 187 -1.61 18.42 14.90
CA ALA A 187 -2.40 17.23 14.57
C ALA A 187 -2.24 16.13 15.60
N ILE A 188 -3.33 15.40 15.86
CA ILE A 188 -3.34 14.12 16.57
C ILE A 188 -3.89 13.07 15.60
N ARG A 189 -3.26 11.89 15.58
CA ARG A 189 -3.61 10.80 14.69
C ARG A 189 -3.78 9.49 15.44
N GLY A 190 -4.76 8.71 15.03
CA GLY A 190 -4.96 7.35 15.48
C GLY A 190 -5.34 6.45 14.32
N GLY A 191 -4.95 5.18 14.37
CA GLY A 191 -5.33 4.25 13.31
C GLY A 191 -5.25 2.81 13.76
N TYR A 192 -5.90 1.94 13.01
CA TYR A 192 -5.89 0.50 13.19
C TYR A 192 -5.71 -0.21 11.85
N PHE A 193 -4.84 -1.20 11.82
CA PHE A 193 -4.62 -2.10 10.69
C PHE A 193 -5.00 -3.53 11.06
N HIS A 194 -5.69 -4.20 10.14
CA HIS A 194 -6.11 -5.57 10.30
C HIS A 194 -5.75 -6.43 9.09
N GLU A 195 -5.14 -7.57 9.38
CA GLU A 195 -4.95 -8.69 8.46
C GLU A 195 -5.39 -9.98 9.18
N HIS A 196 -6.12 -10.84 8.46
CA HIS A 196 -6.67 -12.05 9.05
C HIS A 196 -5.56 -12.99 9.54
N GLN A 197 -5.85 -13.77 10.59
CA GLN A 197 -4.85 -14.65 11.24
C GLN A 197 -4.27 -15.72 10.31
N THR A 198 -5.04 -16.19 9.32
CA THR A 198 -4.61 -17.20 8.34
C THR A 198 -3.83 -16.59 7.16
N LYS A 199 -3.80 -15.26 7.03
CA LYS A 199 -3.21 -14.54 5.89
C LYS A 199 -2.07 -13.59 6.29
N GLY A 200 -1.43 -13.81 7.45
CA GLY A 200 -0.28 -13.03 7.92
C GLY A 200 -0.43 -12.47 9.35
N ASN A 201 -1.67 -12.37 9.87
CA ASN A 201 -1.98 -12.01 11.26
C ASN A 201 -1.40 -10.69 11.76
N ARG A 202 -1.15 -9.72 10.86
CA ARG A 202 -0.66 -8.41 11.24
C ARG A 202 -1.81 -7.55 11.73
N LYS A 203 -1.80 -7.21 13.01
CA LYS A 203 -2.80 -6.34 13.66
C LYS A 203 -2.06 -5.38 14.55
N TYR A 204 -2.27 -4.08 14.32
CA TYR A 204 -1.61 -3.05 15.12
C TYR A 204 -2.43 -1.77 15.17
N PHE A 205 -2.24 -1.03 16.23
CA PHE A 205 -2.68 0.36 16.36
C PHE A 205 -1.53 1.29 16.00
N THR A 206 -1.87 2.48 15.55
CA THR A 206 -0.92 3.57 15.35
C THR A 206 -1.41 4.80 16.07
N VAL A 207 -0.48 5.53 16.69
CA VAL A 207 -0.74 6.85 17.26
C VAL A 207 0.31 7.80 16.72
N GLY A 208 -0.06 9.07 16.56
CA GLY A 208 0.88 10.04 16.04
C GLY A 208 0.49 11.46 16.39
N VAL A 209 1.47 12.34 16.31
CA VAL A 209 1.30 13.78 16.44
C VAL A 209 2.01 14.48 15.28
N GLY A 210 1.48 15.63 14.87
CA GLY A 210 2.06 16.45 13.82
C GLY A 210 2.10 17.91 14.26
N LEU A 211 3.14 18.60 13.83
CA LEU A 211 3.29 20.06 13.96
C LEU A 211 3.57 20.64 12.60
N LYS A 212 2.85 21.69 12.23
CA LYS A 212 3.07 22.47 11.02
C LYS A 212 3.28 23.92 11.42
N LEU A 213 4.48 24.43 11.17
CA LEU A 213 4.91 25.77 11.49
C LEU A 213 5.40 26.43 10.21
N ASN A 214 4.58 27.27 9.60
CA ASN A 214 4.89 27.96 8.34
C ASN A 214 5.45 26.99 7.27
N VAL A 215 6.77 26.97 7.12
CA VAL A 215 7.49 26.16 6.12
C VAL A 215 7.90 24.77 6.62
N PHE A 216 7.80 24.50 7.91
CA PHE A 216 8.20 23.24 8.52
C PHE A 216 7.00 22.40 8.88
N LYS A 217 7.07 21.12 8.55
CA LYS A 217 6.17 20.10 9.08
C LYS A 217 7.00 19.01 9.74
N ALA A 218 6.68 18.68 10.99
CA ALA A 218 7.28 17.59 11.73
C ALA A 218 6.19 16.62 12.18
N ASP A 219 6.39 15.34 11.89
CA ASP A 219 5.47 14.29 12.28
C ASP A 219 6.21 13.23 13.11
N PHE A 220 5.56 12.76 14.16
CA PHE A 220 5.96 11.60 14.94
C PHE A 220 4.85 10.56 14.91
N ALA A 221 5.20 9.31 14.70
CA ALA A 221 4.26 8.19 14.76
C ALA A 221 4.87 6.98 15.46
N TYR A 222 4.04 6.29 16.22
CA TYR A 222 4.38 5.08 16.94
C TYR A 222 3.39 3.96 16.60
N LEU A 223 3.91 2.77 16.33
CA LEU A 223 3.11 1.59 16.03
C LEU A 223 3.09 0.66 17.23
N ILE A 224 1.90 0.26 17.64
CA ILE A 224 1.64 -0.61 18.78
C ILE A 224 1.12 -1.95 18.24
N PRO A 225 1.95 -3.00 18.14
CA PRO A 225 1.52 -4.30 17.66
C PRO A 225 0.61 -4.97 18.68
N ARG A 226 -0.41 -5.67 18.20
CA ARG A 226 -1.32 -6.43 19.09
C ARG A 226 -0.66 -7.69 19.65
N TYR A 227 0.30 -8.26 18.92
CA TYR A 227 1.01 -9.48 19.32
C TYR A 227 2.51 -9.21 19.43
N GLN A 228 3.15 -9.73 20.51
CA GLN A 228 4.56 -9.45 20.84
C GLN A 228 5.58 -10.03 19.84
N ASN A 229 5.21 -11.07 19.08
CA ASN A 229 6.10 -11.70 18.09
C ASN A 229 5.98 -11.11 16.67
N ASN A 230 5.54 -9.87 16.56
CA ASN A 230 5.46 -9.20 15.27
C ASN A 230 6.85 -8.67 14.86
N PRO A 231 7.36 -9.01 13.65
CA PRO A 231 8.64 -8.47 13.14
C PRO A 231 8.67 -6.94 13.06
N LEU A 232 7.49 -6.30 13.06
CA LEU A 232 7.30 -4.84 13.09
C LEU A 232 7.18 -4.30 14.53
N ALA A 233 7.79 -4.96 15.54
CA ALA A 233 7.67 -4.54 16.92
C ALA A 233 8.17 -3.10 17.12
N ASN A 234 7.25 -2.23 17.54
CA ASN A 234 7.50 -0.88 18.06
C ASN A 234 8.32 0.09 17.15
N PRO A 235 8.10 0.17 15.82
CA PRO A 235 8.81 1.19 15.06
C PRO A 235 8.29 2.59 15.40
N MET A 236 9.23 3.46 15.74
CA MET A 236 9.02 4.91 15.80
C MET A 236 9.39 5.51 14.45
N ARG A 237 8.58 6.44 13.97
CA ARG A 237 8.85 7.18 12.74
C ARG A 237 8.85 8.68 13.02
N PHE A 238 9.89 9.32 12.53
CA PHE A 238 10.00 10.78 12.51
C PHE A 238 10.06 11.22 11.05
N THR A 239 9.28 12.22 10.72
CA THR A 239 9.27 12.83 9.39
C THR A 239 9.44 14.33 9.55
N ILE A 240 10.35 14.91 8.78
CA ILE A 240 10.48 16.37 8.64
C ILE A 240 10.25 16.69 7.17
N ALA A 241 9.36 17.62 6.89
CA ALA A 241 9.10 18.13 5.55
C ALA A 241 9.26 19.65 5.51
N LEU A 242 9.70 20.15 4.36
CA LEU A 242 9.87 21.57 4.09
C LEU A 242 8.94 21.96 2.94
N ASP A 243 8.13 22.99 3.15
CA ASP A 243 7.25 23.57 2.13
C ASP A 243 7.97 24.74 1.44
N PHE A 244 8.51 24.45 0.25
CA PHE A 244 9.23 25.45 -0.53
C PHE A 244 8.31 26.51 -1.17
N GLU A 245 7.02 26.24 -1.33
CA GLU A 245 6.07 27.25 -1.83
C GLU A 245 5.76 28.27 -0.75
N ALA A 246 5.55 27.83 0.48
CA ALA A 246 5.40 28.70 1.64
C ALA A 246 6.67 29.56 1.88
N LEU A 247 7.86 29.03 1.64
CA LEU A 247 9.12 29.79 1.68
C LEU A 247 9.15 30.94 0.67
N LYS A 248 8.73 30.70 -0.57
CA LYS A 248 8.67 31.73 -1.62
C LYS A 248 7.65 32.83 -1.31
N GLN A 249 6.50 32.46 -0.75
CA GLN A 249 5.46 33.43 -0.35
C GLN A 249 5.95 34.34 0.79
N GLN A 250 6.68 33.79 1.77
CA GLN A 250 7.30 34.59 2.83
C GLN A 250 8.33 35.60 2.30
N GLN A 251 9.17 35.21 1.35
CA GLN A 251 10.13 36.12 0.73
C GLN A 251 9.46 37.26 -0.04
N ASN A 252 8.35 36.96 -0.74
CA ASN A 252 7.60 37.97 -1.51
C ASN A 252 6.80 38.93 -0.63
N SER A 253 6.41 38.53 0.57
CA SER A 253 5.70 39.40 1.54
C SER A 253 6.64 40.21 2.43
N SER A 254 7.95 39.97 2.38
CA SER A 254 8.97 40.71 3.14
C SER A 254 9.71 41.76 2.30
N ASN A 255 9.40 41.84 1.00
CA ASN A 255 9.86 42.85 0.05
C ASN A 255 8.70 43.80 -0.31
#